data_a94bdfdb0910d2bd9de4055b8cf69eba
#
_entry.id   a94bdfdb0910d2bd9de4055b8cf69eba
#
_cell.length_a   1.000
_cell.length_b   1.000
_cell.length_c   1.000
_cell.angle_alpha   90.00
_cell.angle_beta   90.00
_cell.angle_gamma   90.00
#
_symmetry.space_group_name_H-M   'P 1'
#
loop_
_entity.id
_entity.type
_entity.pdbx_description
1 polymer ?
#
loop_
_entity_poly.entity_id
_entity_poly.type
_entity_poly.pdbx_seq_one_letter_code
_entity_poly.pdbx_strand_id
1 'polypeptide(L)'
;MKRIISVLSLMGLLAACTPAQKEVTPQEDKNAVIETIMTRRSVRKYQPQAVNRDTMQVILECGINAPNAINRQAWEVRVVDNPEVIQKLTDLYIKDNPKAAEDPNFKNMFRNASTVVFLANDTTFAFFLLDCGLMAENMILSAWSMGIGSVCLGAPARFMKSNPEAAEYLKQMGFSENYDLLLCIGFGYPAEAPKAKPRDASKVKFMD
;
A
#
# COMPACT_ATOMS: atom_id res chain seq x y z
N MET A 1 34.84 33.36 89.95
CA MET A 1 34.84 31.97 89.47
C MET A 1 33.61 31.72 88.57
N LYS A 2 33.75 31.90 87.31
CA LYS A 2 32.67 31.70 86.30
C LYS A 2 33.10 30.60 85.33
N ARG A 3 32.37 29.51 85.31
CA ARG A 3 32.58 28.38 84.37
C ARG A 3 31.92 28.70 83.05
N ILE A 4 32.69 28.68 81.97
CA ILE A 4 32.20 28.81 80.62
C ILE A 4 31.96 27.40 80.10
N ILE A 5 30.71 27.09 79.75
CA ILE A 5 30.32 25.85 79.10
C ILE A 5 30.34 26.10 77.59
N SER A 6 31.24 25.40 76.95
CA SER A 6 31.33 25.44 75.46
C SER A 6 30.35 24.40 74.86
N VAL A 7 29.39 24.85 74.06
CA VAL A 7 28.48 24.03 73.36
C VAL A 7 29.04 23.81 71.94
N LEU A 8 29.48 22.59 71.63
CA LEU A 8 29.84 22.18 70.27
C LEU A 8 28.55 21.92 69.50
N SER A 9 28.27 22.72 68.46
CA SER A 9 27.20 22.51 67.54
C SER A 9 27.68 21.55 66.45
N LEU A 10 27.09 20.33 66.37
CA LEU A 10 27.35 19.31 65.36
C LEU A 10 26.42 19.58 64.17
N MET A 11 26.97 20.19 63.15
CA MET A 11 26.23 20.40 61.86
C MET A 11 26.28 19.14 61.01
N GLY A 12 25.17 18.38 61.01
CA GLY A 12 25.02 17.23 60.15
C GLY A 12 24.74 17.67 58.71
N LEU A 13 25.65 17.32 57.77
CA LEU A 13 25.38 17.44 56.32
C LEU A 13 24.37 16.37 55.91
N LEU A 14 23.14 16.78 55.65
CA LEU A 14 22.18 15.97 54.90
C LEU A 14 22.49 16.09 53.39
N ALA A 15 23.17 15.10 52.84
CA ALA A 15 23.29 14.93 51.39
C ALA A 15 21.93 14.49 50.81
N ALA A 16 21.19 15.45 50.26
CA ALA A 16 19.98 15.15 49.50
C ALA A 16 20.38 14.52 48.17
N CYS A 17 20.22 13.18 48.06
CA CYS A 17 20.23 12.52 46.76
C CYS A 17 18.98 12.90 45.99
N THR A 18 19.11 13.88 45.10
CA THR A 18 18.08 14.16 44.09
C THR A 18 18.16 13.05 43.04
N PRO A 19 17.07 12.28 42.78
CA PRO A 19 17.08 11.33 41.70
C PRO A 19 17.20 12.09 40.39
N ALA A 20 18.19 11.72 39.55
CA ALA A 20 18.34 12.26 38.21
C ALA A 20 17.03 12.01 37.43
N GLN A 21 16.27 13.07 37.18
CA GLN A 21 15.17 13.03 36.22
C GLN A 21 15.80 12.69 34.86
N LYS A 22 15.50 11.49 34.36
CA LYS A 22 15.73 11.17 32.95
C LYS A 22 14.97 12.23 32.16
N GLU A 23 15.69 13.09 31.46
CA GLU A 23 15.10 13.90 30.39
C GLU A 23 14.47 12.94 29.39
N VAL A 24 13.14 12.86 29.41
CA VAL A 24 12.36 12.25 28.36
C VAL A 24 12.48 13.22 27.19
N THR A 25 13.42 12.96 26.29
CA THR A 25 13.42 13.62 24.98
C THR A 25 12.04 13.38 24.36
N PRO A 26 11.31 14.43 23.94
CA PRO A 26 10.04 14.23 23.24
C PRO A 26 10.36 13.41 22.00
N GLN A 27 9.89 12.16 21.98
CA GLN A 27 9.84 11.39 20.77
C GLN A 27 8.87 12.16 19.87
N GLU A 28 9.38 12.79 18.79
CA GLU A 28 8.51 13.38 17.78
C GLU A 28 7.55 12.28 17.36
N ASP A 29 6.28 12.39 17.74
CA ASP A 29 5.22 11.50 17.29
C ASP A 29 5.12 11.66 15.78
N LYS A 30 5.82 10.78 15.07
CA LYS A 30 5.79 10.77 13.60
C LYS A 30 4.35 10.52 13.18
N ASN A 31 3.80 11.44 12.42
CA ASN A 31 2.46 11.29 11.87
C ASN A 31 2.40 10.04 10.99
N ALA A 32 1.64 9.03 11.43
CA ALA A 32 1.58 7.71 10.78
C ALA A 32 1.14 7.79 9.31
N VAL A 33 0.28 8.75 8.96
CA VAL A 33 -0.17 8.95 7.57
C VAL A 33 0.99 9.45 6.71
N ILE A 34 1.74 10.45 7.19
CA ILE A 34 2.90 10.98 6.46
C ILE A 34 3.96 9.88 6.31
N GLU A 35 4.24 9.12 7.37
CA GLU A 35 5.21 8.03 7.32
C GLU A 35 4.79 6.97 6.29
N THR A 36 3.53 6.55 6.28
CA THR A 36 2.98 5.59 5.30
C THR A 36 3.18 6.09 3.87
N ILE A 37 2.84 7.34 3.58
CA ILE A 37 3.00 7.95 2.26
C ILE A 37 4.49 7.97 1.85
N MET A 38 5.36 8.42 2.74
CA MET A 38 6.79 8.59 2.45
C MET A 38 7.55 7.27 2.34
N THR A 39 7.10 6.23 3.02
CA THR A 39 7.78 4.91 3.06
C THR A 39 7.21 3.88 2.09
N ARG A 40 5.97 4.05 1.60
CA ARG A 40 5.36 3.12 0.65
C ARG A 40 6.23 2.92 -0.60
N ARG A 41 6.32 1.67 -1.02
CA ARG A 41 7.06 1.27 -2.25
C ARG A 41 6.23 0.32 -3.11
N SER A 42 6.48 0.34 -4.42
CA SER A 42 5.95 -0.69 -5.33
C SER A 42 6.75 -1.97 -5.16
N VAL A 43 6.12 -2.97 -4.55
CA VAL A 43 6.69 -4.30 -4.30
C VAL A 43 6.40 -5.21 -5.49
N ARG A 44 7.38 -6.02 -5.92
CA ARG A 44 7.28 -6.94 -7.08
C ARG A 44 7.78 -8.34 -6.78
N LYS A 45 8.18 -8.59 -5.51
CA LYS A 45 8.49 -9.93 -5.00
C LYS A 45 7.68 -10.16 -3.74
N TYR A 46 6.97 -11.25 -3.70
CA TYR A 46 6.02 -11.56 -2.63
C TYR A 46 6.25 -12.97 -2.10
N GLN A 47 5.82 -13.19 -0.86
CA GLN A 47 5.67 -14.51 -0.31
C GLN A 47 4.54 -15.27 -1.03
N PRO A 48 4.56 -16.62 -1.04
CA PRO A 48 3.59 -17.40 -1.84
C PRO A 48 2.13 -17.29 -1.37
N GLN A 49 1.91 -16.99 -0.07
CA GLN A 49 0.56 -16.97 0.50
C GLN A 49 -0.27 -15.79 0.00
N ALA A 50 -1.55 -16.02 -0.25
CA ALA A 50 -2.51 -14.97 -0.54
C ALA A 50 -2.70 -14.05 0.68
N VAL A 51 -3.08 -12.78 0.44
CA VAL A 51 -3.46 -11.86 1.51
C VAL A 51 -4.75 -12.39 2.17
N ASN A 52 -4.79 -12.38 3.49
CA ASN A 52 -5.99 -12.76 4.23
C ASN A 52 -7.19 -11.94 3.76
N ARG A 53 -8.35 -12.58 3.56
CA ARG A 53 -9.56 -11.91 3.02
C ARG A 53 -10.10 -10.83 3.94
N ASP A 54 -10.00 -10.97 5.26
CA ASP A 54 -10.40 -9.92 6.19
C ASP A 54 -9.49 -8.69 6.05
N THR A 55 -8.19 -8.90 5.87
CA THR A 55 -7.25 -7.81 5.58
C THR A 55 -7.57 -7.16 4.23
N MET A 56 -7.87 -7.95 3.19
CA MET A 56 -8.29 -7.40 1.90
C MET A 56 -9.59 -6.61 2.01
N GLN A 57 -10.54 -7.06 2.83
CA GLN A 57 -11.79 -6.33 3.06
C GLN A 57 -11.53 -4.94 3.63
N VAL A 58 -10.66 -4.82 4.63
CA VAL A 58 -10.25 -3.51 5.17
C VAL A 58 -9.60 -2.62 4.11
N ILE A 59 -8.72 -3.20 3.27
CA ILE A 59 -8.09 -2.47 2.16
C ILE A 59 -9.14 -1.93 1.18
N LEU A 60 -10.12 -2.75 0.82
CA LEU A 60 -11.21 -2.36 -0.08
C LEU A 60 -12.11 -1.29 0.53
N GLU A 61 -12.43 -1.41 1.82
CA GLU A 61 -13.18 -0.40 2.57
C GLU A 61 -12.46 0.95 2.60
N CYS A 62 -11.15 0.96 2.82
CA CYS A 62 -10.34 2.17 2.67
C CYS A 62 -10.41 2.73 1.24
N GLY A 63 -10.40 1.87 0.23
CA GLY A 63 -10.54 2.24 -1.17
C GLY A 63 -11.85 2.97 -1.46
N ILE A 64 -12.98 2.38 -1.09
CA ILE A 64 -14.31 2.97 -1.37
C ILE A 64 -14.57 4.26 -0.58
N ASN A 65 -13.80 4.52 0.48
CA ASN A 65 -13.84 5.79 1.22
C ASN A 65 -13.02 6.92 0.56
N ALA A 66 -12.43 6.70 -0.61
CA ALA A 66 -11.77 7.75 -1.36
C ALA A 66 -12.78 8.81 -1.81
N PRO A 67 -12.39 10.10 -1.83
CA PRO A 67 -13.24 11.12 -2.42
C PRO A 67 -13.46 10.83 -3.90
N ASN A 68 -14.66 11.14 -4.37
CA ASN A 68 -15.03 10.96 -5.77
C ASN A 68 -16.06 12.04 -6.19
N ALA A 69 -16.08 12.36 -7.47
CA ALA A 69 -16.90 13.44 -7.97
C ALA A 69 -18.40 13.16 -7.76
N ILE A 70 -19.07 14.09 -7.10
CA ILE A 70 -20.53 14.07 -6.80
C ILE A 70 -21.03 12.76 -6.14
N ASN A 71 -20.14 12.03 -5.47
CA ASN A 71 -20.41 10.70 -4.93
C ASN A 71 -20.91 9.70 -6.01
N ARG A 72 -20.41 9.82 -7.23
CA ARG A 72 -20.81 8.99 -8.38
C ARG A 72 -20.36 7.54 -8.21
N GLN A 73 -19.24 7.30 -7.50
CA GLN A 73 -18.69 5.96 -7.28
C GLN A 73 -18.51 5.18 -8.59
N ALA A 74 -17.89 5.84 -9.58
CA ALA A 74 -17.74 5.37 -10.96
C ALA A 74 -16.67 4.28 -11.11
N TRP A 75 -16.62 3.34 -10.17
CA TRP A 75 -15.70 2.20 -10.15
C TRP A 75 -16.42 0.90 -9.82
N GLU A 76 -15.88 -0.19 -10.30
CA GLU A 76 -16.17 -1.53 -9.83
C GLU A 76 -14.87 -2.29 -9.56
N VAL A 77 -14.90 -3.17 -8.57
CA VAL A 77 -13.72 -3.94 -8.14
C VAL A 77 -14.03 -5.42 -8.12
N ARG A 78 -13.08 -6.23 -8.60
CA ARG A 78 -13.09 -7.68 -8.41
C ARG A 78 -11.75 -8.11 -7.84
N VAL A 79 -11.75 -9.04 -6.91
CA VAL A 79 -10.56 -9.57 -6.26
C VAL A 79 -10.38 -11.02 -6.65
N VAL A 80 -9.19 -11.37 -7.10
CA VAL A 80 -8.80 -12.75 -7.42
C VAL A 80 -7.64 -13.14 -6.52
N ASP A 81 -7.89 -14.11 -5.63
CA ASP A 81 -6.92 -14.75 -4.75
C ASP A 81 -6.80 -16.26 -5.00
N ASN A 82 -7.52 -16.77 -6.02
CA ASN A 82 -7.44 -18.15 -6.45
C ASN A 82 -6.19 -18.35 -7.33
N PRO A 83 -5.21 -19.17 -6.88
CA PRO A 83 -3.97 -19.39 -7.62
C PRO A 83 -4.19 -20.07 -8.98
N GLU A 84 -5.24 -20.90 -9.14
CA GLU A 84 -5.53 -21.54 -10.41
C GLU A 84 -5.99 -20.53 -11.47
N VAL A 85 -6.79 -19.54 -11.08
CA VAL A 85 -7.21 -18.46 -11.98
C VAL A 85 -6.02 -17.59 -12.38
N ILE A 86 -5.17 -17.22 -11.41
CA ILE A 86 -3.94 -16.46 -11.65
C ILE A 86 -3.03 -17.23 -12.61
N GLN A 87 -2.89 -18.55 -12.41
CA GLN A 87 -2.07 -19.41 -13.28
C GLN A 87 -2.65 -19.49 -14.71
N LYS A 88 -3.94 -19.74 -14.86
CA LYS A 88 -4.59 -19.79 -16.19
C LYS A 88 -4.39 -18.50 -16.98
N LEU A 89 -4.57 -17.36 -16.35
CA LEU A 89 -4.31 -16.05 -16.98
C LEU A 89 -2.82 -15.89 -17.34
N THR A 90 -1.92 -16.40 -16.50
CA THR A 90 -0.48 -16.37 -16.76
C THR A 90 -0.09 -17.27 -17.93
N ASP A 91 -0.69 -18.45 -18.07
CA ASP A 91 -0.46 -19.37 -19.19
C ASP A 91 -0.87 -18.73 -20.53
N LEU A 92 -2.02 -18.03 -20.55
CA LEU A 92 -2.44 -17.25 -21.72
C LEU A 92 -1.44 -16.12 -22.02
N TYR A 93 -0.94 -15.44 -20.99
CA TYR A 93 0.06 -14.39 -21.17
C TYR A 93 1.37 -14.94 -21.75
N ILE A 94 1.85 -16.10 -21.27
CA ILE A 94 3.06 -16.77 -21.76
C ILE A 94 2.89 -17.21 -23.22
N LYS A 95 1.71 -17.70 -23.60
CA LYS A 95 1.40 -18.11 -24.99
C LYS A 95 1.65 -16.96 -25.98
N ASP A 96 1.28 -15.73 -25.61
CA ASP A 96 1.52 -14.53 -26.42
C ASP A 96 2.92 -13.91 -26.19
N ASN A 97 3.53 -14.21 -25.07
CA ASN A 97 4.81 -13.62 -24.64
C ASN A 97 5.78 -14.70 -24.15
N PRO A 98 6.23 -15.63 -25.00
CA PRO A 98 7.01 -16.80 -24.57
C PRO A 98 8.32 -16.44 -23.88
N LYS A 99 8.93 -15.30 -24.23
CA LYS A 99 10.13 -14.79 -23.56
C LYS A 99 9.93 -14.49 -22.06
N ALA A 100 8.69 -14.29 -21.61
CA ALA A 100 8.44 -14.07 -20.19
C ALA A 100 8.77 -15.32 -19.36
N ALA A 101 8.58 -16.52 -19.92
CA ALA A 101 8.90 -17.79 -19.27
C ALA A 101 10.41 -18.06 -19.17
N GLU A 102 11.25 -17.33 -19.92
CA GLU A 102 12.70 -17.45 -19.86
C GLU A 102 13.30 -16.79 -18.60
N ASP A 103 12.58 -15.87 -17.96
CA ASP A 103 13.00 -15.24 -16.70
C ASP A 103 12.71 -16.20 -15.52
N PRO A 104 13.74 -16.72 -14.83
CA PRO A 104 13.57 -17.64 -13.71
C PRO A 104 12.84 -17.01 -12.50
N ASN A 105 12.74 -15.69 -12.46
CA ASN A 105 12.01 -14.97 -11.42
C ASN A 105 10.52 -14.72 -11.80
N PHE A 106 10.13 -15.00 -13.04
CA PHE A 106 8.76 -14.85 -13.48
C PHE A 106 7.91 -16.02 -12.99
N LYS A 107 6.92 -15.74 -12.14
CA LYS A 107 5.96 -16.75 -11.66
C LYS A 107 4.56 -16.51 -12.18
N ASN A 108 4.15 -15.24 -12.31
CA ASN A 108 2.89 -14.87 -12.91
C ASN A 108 2.93 -13.46 -13.52
N MET A 109 1.99 -13.19 -14.44
CA MET A 109 1.91 -11.91 -15.16
C MET A 109 1.61 -10.69 -14.26
N PHE A 110 1.18 -10.91 -13.04
CA PHE A 110 0.88 -9.88 -12.05
C PHE A 110 2.08 -9.55 -11.14
N ARG A 111 3.30 -9.68 -11.65
CA ARG A 111 4.55 -9.46 -10.88
C ARG A 111 4.64 -10.34 -9.64
N ASN A 112 4.20 -11.58 -9.77
CA ASN A 112 4.22 -12.59 -8.72
C ASN A 112 3.32 -12.28 -7.51
N ALA A 113 2.38 -11.34 -7.63
CA ALA A 113 1.39 -11.10 -6.60
C ALA A 113 0.48 -12.31 -6.43
N SER A 114 0.15 -12.62 -5.18
CA SER A 114 -0.72 -13.73 -4.80
C SER A 114 -2.20 -13.35 -4.69
N THR A 115 -2.48 -12.05 -4.66
CA THR A 115 -3.84 -11.50 -4.66
C THR A 115 -3.87 -10.34 -5.65
N VAL A 116 -4.86 -10.30 -6.52
CA VAL A 116 -4.98 -9.29 -7.59
C VAL A 116 -6.34 -8.61 -7.51
N VAL A 117 -6.32 -7.29 -7.45
CA VAL A 117 -7.49 -6.45 -7.60
C VAL A 117 -7.59 -6.00 -9.05
N PHE A 118 -8.76 -6.21 -9.66
CA PHE A 118 -9.14 -5.70 -10.96
C PHE A 118 -10.06 -4.50 -10.75
N LEU A 119 -9.59 -3.32 -11.10
CA LEU A 119 -10.31 -2.06 -10.96
C LEU A 119 -10.81 -1.62 -12.34
N ALA A 120 -12.14 -1.58 -12.48
CA ALA A 120 -12.81 -1.11 -13.66
C ALA A 120 -13.47 0.26 -13.41
N ASN A 121 -13.64 1.04 -14.46
CA ASN A 121 -14.25 2.36 -14.43
C ASN A 121 -15.48 2.47 -15.31
N ASP A 122 -16.44 3.30 -14.92
CA ASP A 122 -17.55 3.74 -15.77
C ASP A 122 -17.01 4.66 -16.90
N THR A 123 -17.01 4.17 -18.13
CA THR A 123 -16.49 4.91 -19.30
C THR A 123 -17.36 6.09 -19.73
N THR A 124 -18.58 6.20 -19.19
CA THR A 124 -19.52 7.29 -19.50
C THR A 124 -19.33 8.51 -18.63
N PHE A 125 -18.47 8.44 -17.59
CA PHE A 125 -18.27 9.51 -16.62
C PHE A 125 -16.89 10.18 -16.77
N ALA A 126 -16.85 11.50 -16.92
CA ALA A 126 -15.64 12.25 -17.28
C ALA A 126 -14.50 12.16 -16.23
N PHE A 127 -14.83 12.01 -14.95
CA PHE A 127 -13.83 12.01 -13.85
C PHE A 127 -13.37 10.62 -13.43
N PHE A 128 -13.73 9.57 -14.16
CA PHE A 128 -13.45 8.19 -13.78
C PHE A 128 -11.96 7.89 -13.50
N LEU A 129 -11.04 8.49 -14.26
CA LEU A 129 -9.60 8.28 -14.04
C LEU A 129 -9.13 8.86 -12.71
N LEU A 130 -9.64 10.04 -12.34
CA LEU A 130 -9.33 10.68 -11.08
C LEU A 130 -9.89 9.86 -9.91
N ASP A 131 -11.17 9.52 -9.96
CA ASP A 131 -11.85 8.78 -8.90
C ASP A 131 -11.22 7.40 -8.68
N CYS A 132 -10.94 6.66 -9.75
CA CYS A 132 -10.24 5.36 -9.67
C CYS A 132 -8.80 5.51 -9.16
N GLY A 133 -8.10 6.59 -9.51
CA GLY A 133 -6.76 6.88 -9.01
C GLY A 133 -6.74 7.11 -7.50
N LEU A 134 -7.69 7.90 -6.99
CA LEU A 134 -7.85 8.16 -5.56
C LEU A 134 -8.22 6.88 -4.79
N MET A 135 -9.13 6.07 -5.34
CA MET A 135 -9.47 4.77 -4.77
C MET A 135 -8.26 3.83 -4.72
N ALA A 136 -7.51 3.73 -5.81
CA ALA A 136 -6.30 2.91 -5.88
C ALA A 136 -5.25 3.35 -4.85
N GLU A 137 -5.02 4.68 -4.69
CA GLU A 137 -4.06 5.20 -3.70
C GLU A 137 -4.49 4.87 -2.28
N ASN A 138 -5.77 5.04 -1.91
CA ASN A 138 -6.27 4.65 -0.60
C ASN A 138 -6.03 3.15 -0.31
N MET A 139 -6.31 2.27 -1.29
CA MET A 139 -6.04 0.83 -1.15
C MET A 139 -4.55 0.54 -0.94
N ILE A 140 -3.65 1.15 -1.70
CA ILE A 140 -2.22 0.87 -1.60
C ILE A 140 -1.55 1.48 -0.36
N LEU A 141 -2.07 2.60 0.16
CA LEU A 141 -1.60 3.19 1.41
C LEU A 141 -2.07 2.38 2.62
N SER A 142 -3.36 2.01 2.66
CA SER A 142 -3.90 1.17 3.73
C SER A 142 -3.22 -0.21 3.75
N ALA A 143 -2.97 -0.83 2.59
CA ALA A 143 -2.21 -2.06 2.49
C ALA A 143 -0.82 -1.91 3.11
N TRP A 144 -0.09 -0.84 2.74
CA TRP A 144 1.26 -0.59 3.24
C TRP A 144 1.31 -0.40 4.75
N SER A 145 0.35 0.32 5.34
CA SER A 145 0.24 0.52 6.79
C SER A 145 0.01 -0.79 7.57
N MET A 146 -0.53 -1.81 6.90
CA MET A 146 -0.76 -3.16 7.44
C MET A 146 0.34 -4.17 7.06
N GLY A 147 1.47 -3.70 6.50
CA GLY A 147 2.57 -4.57 6.09
C GLY A 147 2.33 -5.35 4.80
N ILE A 148 1.30 -5.00 4.03
CA ILE A 148 0.99 -5.60 2.72
C ILE A 148 1.63 -4.76 1.61
N GLY A 149 2.46 -5.40 0.79
CA GLY A 149 3.03 -4.78 -0.40
C GLY A 149 2.05 -4.74 -1.56
N SER A 150 2.21 -3.74 -2.43
CA SER A 150 1.38 -3.61 -3.62
C SER A 150 2.14 -3.05 -4.82
N VAL A 151 1.58 -3.26 -6.02
CA VAL A 151 2.06 -2.66 -7.27
C VAL A 151 0.90 -2.44 -8.26
N CYS A 152 0.84 -1.24 -8.84
CA CYS A 152 -0.10 -0.93 -9.93
C CYS A 152 0.42 -1.50 -11.25
N LEU A 153 -0.45 -2.14 -12.02
CA LEU A 153 -0.12 -2.96 -13.19
C LEU A 153 -1.03 -2.62 -14.39
N GLY A 154 -0.58 -1.72 -15.26
CA GLY A 154 -1.33 -1.41 -16.49
C GLY A 154 -1.15 -2.44 -17.62
N ALA A 155 0.00 -3.14 -17.70
CA ALA A 155 0.25 -4.11 -18.75
C ALA A 155 -0.69 -5.33 -18.67
N PRO A 156 -0.94 -5.96 -17.51
CA PRO A 156 -1.95 -6.98 -17.37
C PRO A 156 -3.36 -6.52 -17.78
N ALA A 157 -3.77 -5.31 -17.38
CA ALA A 157 -5.08 -4.78 -17.77
C ALA A 157 -5.22 -4.64 -19.29
N ARG A 158 -4.17 -4.17 -19.99
CA ARG A 158 -4.18 -4.13 -21.46
C ARG A 158 -4.24 -5.52 -22.07
N PHE A 159 -3.45 -6.47 -21.58
CA PHE A 159 -3.46 -7.86 -22.05
C PHE A 159 -4.85 -8.48 -21.89
N MET A 160 -5.47 -8.34 -20.73
CA MET A 160 -6.81 -8.86 -20.46
C MET A 160 -7.86 -8.36 -21.45
N LYS A 161 -7.69 -7.14 -21.98
CA LYS A 161 -8.61 -6.56 -22.98
C LYS A 161 -8.28 -6.92 -24.41
N SER A 162 -7.01 -7.15 -24.73
CA SER A 162 -6.55 -7.37 -26.10
C SER A 162 -6.49 -8.84 -26.52
N ASN A 163 -6.28 -9.76 -25.58
CA ASN A 163 -6.27 -11.20 -25.86
C ASN A 163 -7.68 -11.77 -25.78
N PRO A 164 -8.23 -12.43 -26.84
CA PRO A 164 -9.61 -12.92 -26.86
C PRO A 164 -9.93 -13.95 -25.76
N GLU A 165 -9.00 -14.85 -25.45
CA GLU A 165 -9.20 -15.87 -24.41
C GLU A 165 -9.19 -15.23 -23.01
N ALA A 166 -8.31 -14.24 -22.76
CA ALA A 166 -8.28 -13.49 -21.51
C ALA A 166 -9.51 -12.59 -21.34
N ALA A 167 -10.04 -12.03 -22.43
CA ALA A 167 -11.26 -11.23 -22.42
C ALA A 167 -12.49 -12.04 -21.96
N GLU A 168 -12.52 -13.36 -22.23
CA GLU A 168 -13.57 -14.22 -21.67
C GLU A 168 -13.53 -14.29 -20.13
N TYR A 169 -12.35 -14.35 -19.53
CA TYR A 169 -12.21 -14.24 -18.06
C TYR A 169 -12.69 -12.87 -17.55
N LEU A 170 -12.39 -11.81 -18.31
CA LEU A 170 -12.85 -10.46 -17.95
C LEU A 170 -14.38 -10.37 -17.97
N LYS A 171 -15.05 -10.98 -18.96
CA LYS A 171 -16.52 -11.08 -18.99
C LYS A 171 -17.07 -11.86 -17.80
N GLN A 172 -16.43 -12.99 -17.43
CA GLN A 172 -16.83 -13.80 -16.28
C GLN A 172 -16.70 -13.03 -14.93
N MET A 173 -15.88 -11.99 -14.86
CA MET A 173 -15.81 -11.12 -13.68
C MET A 173 -17.09 -10.29 -13.49
N GLY A 174 -17.95 -10.17 -14.50
CA GLY A 174 -19.28 -9.58 -14.40
C GLY A 174 -19.25 -8.09 -14.04
N PHE A 175 -18.38 -7.31 -14.69
CA PHE A 175 -18.46 -5.85 -14.62
C PHE A 175 -19.73 -5.37 -15.36
N SER A 176 -20.29 -4.25 -14.90
CA SER A 176 -21.45 -3.63 -15.51
C SER A 176 -21.18 -3.19 -16.95
N GLU A 177 -22.23 -3.02 -17.79
CA GLU A 177 -22.13 -2.83 -19.23
C GLU A 177 -21.19 -1.70 -19.68
N ASN A 178 -21.20 -0.58 -19.01
CA ASN A 178 -20.36 0.58 -19.37
C ASN A 178 -19.02 0.62 -18.62
N TYR A 179 -18.62 -0.48 -17.96
CA TYR A 179 -17.38 -0.53 -17.22
C TYR A 179 -16.28 -1.20 -18.01
N ASP A 180 -15.10 -0.59 -18.02
CA ASP A 180 -13.91 -1.13 -18.67
C ASP A 180 -12.77 -1.30 -17.65
N LEU A 181 -12.00 -2.38 -17.79
CA LEU A 181 -10.87 -2.65 -16.92
C LEU A 181 -9.79 -1.56 -17.11
N LEU A 182 -9.56 -0.77 -16.07
CA LEU A 182 -8.58 0.31 -16.06
C LEU A 182 -7.20 -0.17 -15.60
N LEU A 183 -7.17 -0.89 -14.49
CA LEU A 183 -5.94 -1.20 -13.77
C LEU A 183 -6.05 -2.53 -13.04
N CYS A 184 -4.95 -3.30 -13.01
CA CYS A 184 -4.77 -4.35 -12.03
C CYS A 184 -3.85 -3.86 -10.91
N ILE A 185 -4.12 -4.26 -9.67
CA ILE A 185 -3.24 -3.98 -8.53
C ILE A 185 -2.88 -5.32 -7.89
N GLY A 186 -1.60 -5.66 -7.92
CA GLY A 186 -1.09 -6.85 -7.23
C GLY A 186 -0.85 -6.53 -5.75
N PHE A 187 -1.30 -7.42 -4.86
CA PHE A 187 -1.08 -7.38 -3.42
C PHE A 187 -0.42 -8.67 -2.94
N GLY A 188 0.33 -8.59 -1.83
CA GLY A 188 0.94 -9.75 -1.19
C GLY A 188 1.86 -9.35 -0.05
N TYR A 189 2.28 -10.32 0.74
CA TYR A 189 3.29 -10.12 1.79
C TYR A 189 4.65 -9.88 1.14
N PRO A 190 5.34 -8.74 1.43
CA PRO A 190 6.59 -8.40 0.76
C PRO A 190 7.69 -9.44 0.99
N ALA A 191 8.43 -9.78 -0.08
CA ALA A 191 9.68 -10.56 -0.05
C ALA A 191 10.86 -9.74 -0.56
N GLU A 192 10.72 -8.42 -0.62
CA GLU A 192 11.77 -7.45 -0.96
C GLU A 192 11.52 -6.12 -0.24
N ALA A 193 12.57 -5.32 -0.10
CA ALA A 193 12.52 -3.95 0.43
C ALA A 193 13.04 -2.95 -0.63
N PRO A 194 12.20 -2.48 -1.56
CA PRO A 194 12.64 -1.61 -2.63
C PRO A 194 13.11 -0.25 -2.12
N LYS A 195 14.23 0.24 -2.65
CA LYS A 195 14.74 1.58 -2.32
C LYS A 195 13.84 2.67 -2.88
N ALA A 196 13.78 3.80 -2.16
CA ALA A 196 13.10 4.99 -2.64
C ALA A 196 13.76 5.49 -3.95
N LYS A 197 12.93 5.89 -4.91
CA LYS A 197 13.41 6.60 -6.09
C LYS A 197 13.32 8.11 -5.85
N PRO A 198 14.25 8.91 -6.40
CA PRO A 198 14.21 10.37 -6.27
C PRO A 198 12.90 10.94 -6.81
N ARG A 199 12.49 12.07 -6.24
CA ARG A 199 11.37 12.87 -6.70
C ARG A 199 11.87 14.25 -7.09
N ASP A 200 11.30 14.81 -8.15
CA ASP A 200 11.66 16.13 -8.65
C ASP A 200 10.80 17.18 -7.95
N ALA A 201 11.35 17.77 -6.89
CA ALA A 201 10.67 18.81 -6.13
C ALA A 201 10.56 20.14 -6.91
N SER A 202 11.34 20.34 -7.98
CA SER A 202 11.30 21.55 -8.79
C SER A 202 9.95 21.76 -9.53
N LYS A 203 9.18 20.68 -9.66
CA LYS A 203 7.84 20.68 -10.25
C LYS A 203 6.73 21.21 -9.33
N VAL A 204 7.07 21.52 -8.08
CA VAL A 204 6.12 22.12 -7.12
C VAL A 204 6.58 23.53 -6.80
N LYS A 205 5.70 24.50 -7.01
CA LYS A 205 5.99 25.93 -6.77
C LYS A 205 4.82 26.59 -6.05
N PHE A 206 5.15 27.45 -5.10
CA PHE A 206 4.19 28.42 -4.59
C PHE A 206 4.08 29.57 -5.61
N MET A 207 2.87 30.04 -5.83
CA MET A 207 2.60 31.24 -6.66
C MET A 207 2.22 32.37 -5.71
N ASP A 208 3.00 33.46 -5.74
CA ASP A 208 2.79 34.67 -4.95
C ASP A 208 1.83 35.64 -5.67
#